data_11821ae2d1b579441a89950d17ccbab8
#
_entry.id   11821ae2d1b579441a89950d17ccbab8
#
_cell.length_a   1.000
_cell.length_b   1.000
_cell.length_c   1.000
_cell.angle_alpha   90.00
_cell.angle_beta   90.00
_cell.angle_gamma   90.00
#
_symmetry.space_group_name_H-M   'P 1'
#
loop_
_entity.id
_entity.type
_entity.pdbx_description
1 polymer ?
#
loop_
_entity_poly.entity_id
_entity_poly.type
_entity_poly.pdbx_seq_one_letter_code
_entity_poly.pdbx_strand_id
1 'polypeptide(L)'
;MKKFVALLLALTLCIGLCACGAQPEAPAATDAPATEAPAEETPAATGETEATTGSKDIKVGFIFLHDENSTYDLNFINAAKAACAEVGLSDDQVMMKTNISESQACYDAAAELVDAGCDLIITDSFGHESFALAAAKEFPEVHFVSCTGVKAHTEGLSNFHNAFASIYEGRYLAGVAAGLKLNEMIENGDITAEEAKMGYVGA
;
A
#
# COMPACT_ATOMS: atom_id res chain seq x y z
N MET A 1 57.74 -14.12 10.02
CA MET A 1 56.34 -14.32 10.44
C MET A 1 55.31 -13.82 9.42
N LYS A 2 55.47 -12.66 8.80
CA LYS A 2 54.47 -12.13 7.82
C LYS A 2 54.33 -12.96 6.51
N LYS A 3 55.36 -13.67 6.06
CA LYS A 3 55.33 -14.51 4.83
C LYS A 3 54.69 -15.88 5.07
N PHE A 4 54.64 -16.39 6.25
CA PHE A 4 53.98 -17.66 6.60
C PHE A 4 52.46 -17.52 6.75
N VAL A 5 52.00 -16.35 7.20
CA VAL A 5 50.57 -16.06 7.33
C VAL A 5 49.91 -15.89 5.95
N ALA A 6 50.64 -15.29 4.98
CA ALA A 6 50.15 -15.15 3.62
C ALA A 6 50.03 -16.47 2.88
N LEU A 7 50.93 -17.44 3.16
CA LEU A 7 50.90 -18.78 2.54
C LEU A 7 49.75 -19.64 3.10
N LEU A 8 49.42 -19.49 4.39
CA LEU A 8 48.30 -20.19 5.03
C LEU A 8 46.95 -19.68 4.55
N LEU A 9 46.81 -18.34 4.30
CA LEU A 9 45.58 -17.77 3.75
C LEU A 9 45.34 -18.18 2.28
N ALA A 10 46.40 -18.34 1.50
CA ALA A 10 46.29 -18.81 0.11
C ALA A 10 45.87 -20.27 0.00
N LEU A 11 46.30 -21.13 0.97
CA LEU A 11 46.00 -22.55 0.96
C LEU A 11 44.54 -22.85 1.40
N THR A 12 43.94 -22.00 2.26
CA THR A 12 42.53 -22.13 2.65
C THR A 12 41.54 -21.69 1.56
N LEU A 13 41.97 -20.83 0.63
CA LEU A 13 41.11 -20.36 -0.47
C LEU A 13 41.01 -21.36 -1.62
N CYS A 14 41.96 -22.31 -1.74
CA CYS A 14 41.98 -23.30 -2.82
C CYS A 14 41.17 -24.59 -2.54
N ILE A 15 40.69 -24.79 -1.30
CA ILE A 15 39.95 -26.03 -0.94
C ILE A 15 38.42 -25.86 -1.11
N GLY A 16 37.94 -24.61 -1.35
CA GLY A 16 36.52 -24.31 -1.49
C GLY A 16 35.89 -24.44 -2.89
N LEU A 17 36.64 -24.84 -3.92
CA LEU A 17 36.19 -24.76 -5.32
C LEU A 17 36.01 -26.13 -6.04
N CYS A 18 35.93 -27.25 -5.33
CA CYS A 18 35.70 -28.57 -5.92
C CYS A 18 34.49 -29.29 -5.31
N ALA A 19 33.31 -28.64 -5.30
CA ALA A 19 32.04 -29.32 -5.03
C ALA A 19 30.93 -28.68 -5.85
N CYS A 20 30.99 -28.83 -7.16
CA CYS A 20 29.88 -28.58 -8.06
C CYS A 20 29.80 -29.76 -9.04
N GLY A 21 28.94 -30.69 -8.73
CA GLY A 21 28.64 -31.82 -9.60
C GLY A 21 27.44 -32.57 -9.03
N ALA A 22 26.26 -32.24 -9.51
CA ALA A 22 25.09 -33.05 -9.76
C ALA A 22 23.83 -32.17 -9.60
N GLN A 23 23.32 -31.71 -10.73
CA GLN A 23 21.99 -31.16 -10.87
C GLN A 23 21.02 -32.34 -10.80
N PRO A 24 20.03 -32.37 -9.89
CA PRO A 24 18.95 -33.35 -9.99
C PRO A 24 18.04 -32.96 -11.16
N GLU A 25 17.84 -33.89 -12.08
CA GLU A 25 16.80 -33.83 -13.10
C GLU A 25 15.44 -33.56 -12.44
N ALA A 26 14.70 -32.57 -12.98
CA ALA A 26 13.31 -32.32 -12.61
C ALA A 26 12.45 -33.54 -12.97
N PRO A 27 11.59 -34.05 -12.09
CA PRO A 27 10.62 -35.08 -12.45
C PRO A 27 9.63 -34.55 -13.49
N ALA A 28 9.40 -35.35 -14.52
CA ALA A 28 8.38 -35.11 -15.54
C ALA A 28 7.01 -34.87 -14.88
N ALA A 29 6.31 -33.85 -15.37
CA ALA A 29 4.95 -33.58 -15.02
C ALA A 29 4.07 -34.80 -15.35
N THR A 30 3.53 -35.41 -14.32
CA THR A 30 2.43 -36.39 -14.45
C THR A 30 1.13 -35.57 -14.40
N ASP A 31 0.34 -35.69 -15.46
CA ASP A 31 -1.04 -35.19 -15.49
C ASP A 31 -1.82 -35.74 -14.30
N ALA A 32 -2.15 -34.89 -13.36
CA ALA A 32 -3.17 -35.14 -12.35
C ALA A 32 -4.48 -34.50 -12.82
N PRO A 33 -5.62 -35.21 -12.73
CA PRO A 33 -6.90 -34.67 -13.14
C PRO A 33 -7.29 -33.48 -12.28
N ALA A 34 -7.79 -32.43 -12.91
CA ALA A 34 -8.38 -31.27 -12.25
C ALA A 34 -9.54 -31.74 -11.38
N THR A 35 -9.31 -31.73 -10.07
CA THR A 35 -10.41 -31.81 -9.11
C THR A 35 -10.96 -30.39 -8.98
N GLU A 36 -12.16 -30.18 -9.50
CA GLU A 36 -12.95 -28.99 -9.22
C GLU A 36 -13.12 -28.88 -7.71
N ALA A 37 -12.54 -27.85 -7.12
CA ALA A 37 -12.87 -27.43 -5.79
C ALA A 37 -14.30 -26.86 -5.81
N PRO A 38 -15.17 -27.20 -4.84
CA PRO A 38 -16.48 -26.56 -4.73
C PRO A 38 -16.28 -25.06 -4.52
N ALA A 39 -16.94 -24.26 -5.36
CA ALA A 39 -17.09 -22.84 -5.10
C ALA A 39 -17.81 -22.69 -3.74
N GLU A 40 -17.11 -22.31 -2.69
CA GLU A 40 -17.72 -21.77 -1.49
C GLU A 40 -18.39 -20.46 -1.90
N GLU A 41 -19.71 -20.52 -2.04
CA GLU A 41 -20.54 -19.33 -2.12
C GLU A 41 -20.34 -18.57 -0.80
N THR A 42 -19.57 -17.51 -0.86
CA THR A 42 -19.55 -16.48 0.18
C THR A 42 -20.97 -15.90 0.23
N PRO A 43 -21.68 -15.97 1.36
CA PRO A 43 -22.98 -15.33 1.46
C PRO A 43 -22.78 -13.84 1.17
N ALA A 44 -23.41 -13.35 0.10
CA ALA A 44 -23.59 -11.93 -0.06
C ALA A 44 -24.33 -11.45 1.20
N ALA A 45 -23.64 -10.74 2.06
CA ALA A 45 -24.24 -9.99 3.13
C ALA A 45 -25.06 -8.87 2.50
N THR A 46 -26.31 -9.18 2.13
CA THR A 46 -27.35 -8.19 1.99
C THR A 46 -27.72 -7.73 3.40
N GLY A 47 -26.79 -7.03 4.04
CA GLY A 47 -27.11 -6.11 5.09
C GLY A 47 -27.64 -4.86 4.41
N GLU A 48 -28.95 -4.66 4.39
CA GLU A 48 -29.50 -3.32 4.37
C GLU A 48 -28.91 -2.62 5.58
N THR A 49 -27.80 -1.92 5.36
CA THR A 49 -27.33 -0.92 6.30
C THR A 49 -28.38 0.18 6.20
N GLU A 50 -29.35 0.18 7.14
CA GLU A 50 -30.07 1.41 7.42
C GLU A 50 -28.97 2.48 7.54
N ALA A 51 -29.00 3.45 6.64
CA ALA A 51 -28.18 4.63 6.75
C ALA A 51 -28.52 5.24 8.09
N THR A 52 -27.71 4.95 9.10
CA THR A 52 -27.69 5.70 10.33
C THR A 52 -27.47 7.13 9.86
N THR A 53 -28.49 7.95 9.98
CA THR A 53 -28.39 9.40 9.79
C THR A 53 -27.21 9.84 10.63
N GLY A 54 -26.05 10.04 9.96
CA GLY A 54 -24.80 10.41 10.59
C GLY A 54 -25.08 11.62 11.48
N SER A 55 -24.46 11.64 12.64
CA SER A 55 -24.57 12.78 13.54
C SER A 55 -24.26 14.03 12.74
N LYS A 56 -25.19 15.00 12.70
CA LYS A 56 -25.07 16.23 11.91
C LYS A 56 -23.90 17.13 12.34
N ASP A 57 -23.17 16.71 13.34
CA ASP A 57 -22.13 17.50 13.99
C ASP A 57 -20.69 16.96 13.75
N ILE A 58 -20.52 15.81 13.05
CA ILE A 58 -19.19 15.24 12.78
C ILE A 58 -18.46 16.04 11.71
N LYS A 59 -17.18 16.37 11.96
CA LYS A 59 -16.26 16.92 10.97
C LYS A 59 -15.14 15.95 10.64
N VAL A 60 -14.77 15.87 9.37
CA VAL A 60 -13.73 14.97 8.87
C VAL A 60 -12.61 15.76 8.20
N GLY A 61 -11.38 15.49 8.63
CA GLY A 61 -10.16 16.04 8.05
C GLY A 61 -9.43 15.01 7.19
N PHE A 62 -8.87 15.47 6.08
CA PHE A 62 -8.01 14.65 5.21
C PHE A 62 -6.67 15.33 5.02
N ILE A 63 -5.60 14.54 5.06
CA ILE A 63 -4.23 14.99 4.81
C ILE A 63 -3.66 14.16 3.66
N PHE A 64 -3.32 14.84 2.56
CA PHE A 64 -2.77 14.25 1.34
C PHE A 64 -1.32 14.68 1.14
N LEU A 65 -0.47 13.75 0.70
CA LEU A 65 0.95 14.01 0.44
C LEU A 65 1.15 15.02 -0.69
N HIS A 66 0.35 14.90 -1.75
CA HIS A 66 0.34 15.82 -2.88
C HIS A 66 -1.08 16.36 -3.12
N ASP A 67 -1.34 16.82 -4.33
CA ASP A 67 -2.64 17.29 -4.79
C ASP A 67 -3.17 16.44 -5.96
N GLU A 68 -4.20 16.92 -6.64
CA GLU A 68 -4.86 16.24 -7.77
C GLU A 68 -3.96 16.03 -8.99
N ASN A 69 -2.76 16.59 -9.04
CA ASN A 69 -1.79 16.33 -10.11
C ASN A 69 -1.05 14.98 -9.91
N SER A 70 -1.07 14.44 -8.70
CA SER A 70 -0.62 13.08 -8.40
C SER A 70 -1.76 12.10 -8.63
N THR A 71 -1.55 11.11 -9.51
CA THR A 71 -2.58 10.08 -9.76
C THR A 71 -2.87 9.21 -8.54
N TYR A 72 -1.90 9.06 -7.62
CA TYR A 72 -2.09 8.36 -6.36
C TYR A 72 -3.04 9.13 -5.45
N ASP A 73 -2.70 10.39 -5.14
CA ASP A 73 -3.50 11.24 -4.23
C ASP A 73 -4.87 11.56 -4.82
N LEU A 74 -4.97 11.76 -6.14
CA LEU A 74 -6.24 12.00 -6.82
C LEU A 74 -7.27 10.89 -6.56
N ASN A 75 -6.83 9.62 -6.51
CA ASN A 75 -7.72 8.50 -6.18
C ASN A 75 -8.27 8.63 -4.75
N PHE A 76 -7.42 8.98 -3.78
CA PHE A 76 -7.86 9.21 -2.40
C PHE A 76 -8.77 10.44 -2.28
N ILE A 77 -8.44 11.53 -2.94
CA ILE A 77 -9.26 12.76 -2.96
C ILE A 77 -10.66 12.47 -3.52
N ASN A 78 -10.74 11.74 -4.64
CA ASN A 78 -12.02 11.37 -5.25
C ASN A 78 -12.81 10.42 -4.36
N ALA A 79 -12.16 9.42 -3.77
CA ALA A 79 -12.80 8.49 -2.84
C ALA A 79 -13.31 9.22 -1.58
N ALA A 80 -12.53 10.13 -1.02
CA ALA A 80 -12.93 10.94 0.14
C ALA A 80 -14.18 11.78 -0.17
N LYS A 81 -14.19 12.47 -1.31
CA LYS A 81 -15.35 13.28 -1.76
C LYS A 81 -16.59 12.41 -1.95
N ALA A 82 -16.44 11.25 -2.61
CA ALA A 82 -17.55 10.33 -2.84
C ALA A 82 -18.10 9.75 -1.53
N ALA A 83 -17.24 9.28 -0.64
CA ALA A 83 -17.64 8.72 0.65
C ALA A 83 -18.35 9.76 1.54
N CYS A 84 -17.80 10.97 1.64
CA CYS A 84 -18.42 12.06 2.40
C CYS A 84 -19.81 12.42 1.85
N ALA A 85 -19.96 12.47 0.53
CA ALA A 85 -21.26 12.72 -0.11
C ALA A 85 -22.26 11.59 0.15
N GLU A 86 -21.80 10.32 0.09
CA GLU A 86 -22.65 9.14 0.33
C GLU A 86 -23.19 9.09 1.76
N VAL A 87 -22.36 9.45 2.75
CA VAL A 87 -22.80 9.51 4.16
C VAL A 87 -23.53 10.84 4.50
N GLY A 88 -23.69 11.74 3.54
CA GLY A 88 -24.46 12.97 3.67
C GLY A 88 -23.77 14.10 4.43
N LEU A 89 -22.42 14.12 4.47
CA LEU A 89 -21.67 15.27 5.01
C LEU A 89 -21.75 16.46 4.05
N SER A 90 -21.93 17.64 4.62
CA SER A 90 -21.87 18.90 3.88
C SER A 90 -20.42 19.39 3.70
N ASP A 91 -20.17 20.30 2.76
CA ASP A 91 -18.83 20.80 2.44
C ASP A 91 -18.13 21.47 3.63
N ASP A 92 -18.88 22.05 4.57
CA ASP A 92 -18.36 22.68 5.79
C ASP A 92 -17.95 21.66 6.88
N GLN A 93 -18.34 20.39 6.71
CA GLN A 93 -17.93 19.28 7.57
C GLN A 93 -16.70 18.53 7.03
N VAL A 94 -16.21 18.86 5.83
CA VAL A 94 -15.10 18.14 5.18
C VAL A 94 -13.94 19.10 4.94
N MET A 95 -12.80 18.82 5.54
CA MET A 95 -11.59 19.64 5.42
C MET A 95 -10.49 18.84 4.74
N MET A 96 -9.89 19.37 3.67
CA MET A 96 -8.83 18.70 2.92
C MET A 96 -7.56 19.57 2.92
N LYS A 97 -6.44 18.96 3.32
CA LYS A 97 -5.10 19.54 3.25
C LYS A 97 -4.27 18.77 2.25
N THR A 98 -3.75 19.43 1.24
CA THR A 98 -2.91 18.85 0.18
C THR A 98 -1.47 19.36 0.28
N ASN A 99 -0.54 18.65 -0.37
CA ASN A 99 0.89 18.98 -0.37
C ASN A 99 1.51 18.99 1.04
N ILE A 100 1.06 18.06 1.89
CA ILE A 100 1.59 17.89 3.25
C ILE A 100 2.67 16.81 3.24
N SER A 101 3.91 17.20 3.46
CA SER A 101 5.04 16.26 3.42
C SER A 101 5.00 15.24 4.57
N GLU A 102 5.64 14.08 4.35
CA GLU A 102 5.84 13.02 5.34
C GLU A 102 6.86 13.42 6.42
N SER A 103 6.51 14.43 7.18
CA SER A 103 7.37 15.11 8.16
C SER A 103 6.55 15.67 9.31
N GLN A 104 7.16 16.49 10.17
CA GLN A 104 6.46 17.24 11.20
C GLN A 104 5.26 18.02 10.65
N ALA A 105 5.30 18.45 9.38
CA ALA A 105 4.17 19.12 8.74
C ALA A 105 2.88 18.29 8.75
N CYS A 106 2.97 16.96 8.72
CA CYS A 106 1.79 16.09 8.85
C CYS A 106 1.17 16.18 10.26
N TYR A 107 2.00 16.16 11.30
CA TYR A 107 1.53 16.36 12.67
C TYR A 107 0.91 17.74 12.85
N ASP A 108 1.58 18.80 12.36
CA ASP A 108 1.09 20.18 12.47
C ASP A 108 -0.26 20.33 11.75
N ALA A 109 -0.38 19.73 10.55
CA ALA A 109 -1.64 19.73 9.80
C ALA A 109 -2.76 18.96 10.54
N ALA A 110 -2.41 17.85 11.22
CA ALA A 110 -3.35 17.11 12.06
C ALA A 110 -3.83 17.96 13.26
N ALA A 111 -2.91 18.61 13.96
CA ALA A 111 -3.24 19.50 15.08
C ALA A 111 -4.17 20.66 14.64
N GLU A 112 -3.89 21.29 13.49
CA GLU A 112 -4.75 22.33 12.92
C GLU A 112 -6.17 21.81 12.59
N LEU A 113 -6.30 20.54 12.13
CA LEU A 113 -7.60 19.92 11.88
C LEU A 113 -8.34 19.62 13.20
N VAL A 114 -7.62 19.20 14.23
CA VAL A 114 -8.19 19.05 15.59
C VAL A 114 -8.71 20.40 16.11
N ASP A 115 -7.90 21.46 16.00
CA ASP A 115 -8.30 22.81 16.40
C ASP A 115 -9.53 23.34 15.62
N ALA A 116 -9.68 22.90 14.36
CA ALA A 116 -10.84 23.20 13.52
C ALA A 116 -12.09 22.36 13.89
N GLY A 117 -11.96 21.44 14.85
CA GLY A 117 -13.04 20.61 15.39
C GLY A 117 -13.29 19.33 14.56
N CYS A 118 -12.29 18.78 13.88
CA CYS A 118 -12.42 17.48 13.23
C CYS A 118 -12.45 16.36 14.28
N ASP A 119 -13.40 15.45 14.15
CA ASP A 119 -13.56 14.26 14.98
C ASP A 119 -12.83 13.04 14.41
N LEU A 120 -12.59 13.07 13.10
CA LEU A 120 -11.91 12.02 12.35
C LEU A 120 -10.90 12.65 11.39
N ILE A 121 -9.65 12.16 11.42
CA ILE A 121 -8.58 12.63 10.54
C ILE A 121 -7.99 11.43 9.79
N ILE A 122 -7.92 11.53 8.46
CA ILE A 122 -7.47 10.46 7.57
C ILE A 122 -6.24 10.93 6.80
N THR A 123 -5.17 10.13 6.80
CA THR A 123 -3.95 10.41 6.01
C THR A 123 -3.79 9.36 4.92
N ASP A 124 -3.31 9.74 3.74
CA ASP A 124 -3.21 8.86 2.57
C ASP A 124 -1.84 8.23 2.36
N SER A 125 -0.79 8.75 2.97
CA SER A 125 0.56 8.29 2.71
C SER A 125 1.15 7.43 3.84
N PHE A 126 1.94 6.41 3.44
CA PHE A 126 2.64 5.51 4.38
C PHE A 126 3.55 6.27 5.36
N GLY A 127 4.29 7.28 4.87
CA GLY A 127 5.20 8.06 5.72
C GLY A 127 4.48 9.05 6.65
N HIS A 128 3.20 9.33 6.46
CA HIS A 128 2.38 10.09 7.39
C HIS A 128 2.11 9.34 8.70
N GLU A 129 2.16 8.00 8.69
CA GLU A 129 1.72 7.16 9.81
C GLU A 129 2.34 7.53 11.16
N SER A 130 3.66 7.76 11.20
CA SER A 130 4.34 8.07 12.47
C SER A 130 3.90 9.40 13.06
N PHE A 131 3.56 10.37 12.23
CA PHE A 131 3.11 11.70 12.63
C PHE A 131 1.63 11.69 13.00
N ALA A 132 0.79 10.98 12.27
CA ALA A 132 -0.61 10.75 12.63
C ALA A 132 -0.74 9.98 13.95
N LEU A 133 0.13 8.98 14.18
CA LEU A 133 0.20 8.25 15.44
C LEU A 133 0.60 9.16 16.61
N ALA A 134 1.56 10.09 16.40
CA ALA A 134 1.94 11.06 17.42
C ALA A 134 0.76 11.98 17.78
N ALA A 135 0.02 12.46 16.78
CA ALA A 135 -1.19 13.25 16.99
C ALA A 135 -2.28 12.44 17.72
N ALA A 136 -2.49 11.16 17.36
CA ALA A 136 -3.46 10.30 18.03
C ALA A 136 -3.15 10.09 19.52
N LYS A 137 -1.86 10.06 19.90
CA LYS A 137 -1.43 9.97 21.31
C LYS A 137 -1.72 11.26 22.09
N GLU A 138 -1.66 12.41 21.43
CA GLU A 138 -1.86 13.71 22.05
C GLU A 138 -3.35 14.11 22.12
N PHE A 139 -4.14 13.70 21.11
CA PHE A 139 -5.56 14.01 20.97
C PHE A 139 -6.42 12.74 21.07
N PRO A 140 -6.58 12.15 22.27
CA PRO A 140 -7.25 10.85 22.44
C PRO A 140 -8.75 10.88 22.11
N GLU A 141 -9.37 12.04 22.04
CA GLU A 141 -10.79 12.26 21.68
C GLU A 141 -11.03 12.27 20.17
N VAL A 142 -9.97 12.43 19.34
CA VAL A 142 -10.06 12.45 17.88
C VAL A 142 -9.62 11.11 17.32
N HIS A 143 -10.33 10.57 16.36
CA HIS A 143 -9.97 9.35 15.67
C HIS A 143 -9.04 9.63 14.49
N PHE A 144 -8.01 8.79 14.33
CA PHE A 144 -7.05 8.89 13.24
C PHE A 144 -7.04 7.59 12.44
N VAL A 145 -7.03 7.71 11.12
CA VAL A 145 -6.87 6.60 10.18
C VAL A 145 -5.66 6.88 9.29
N SER A 146 -4.63 6.04 9.38
CA SER A 146 -3.50 6.08 8.46
C SER A 146 -3.71 5.05 7.36
N CYS A 147 -3.96 5.51 6.15
CA CYS A 147 -4.03 4.63 4.98
C CYS A 147 -2.63 4.11 4.66
N THR A 148 -2.57 2.83 4.25
CA THR A 148 -1.31 2.12 3.95
C THR A 148 -0.35 1.94 5.14
N GLY A 149 -0.73 2.36 6.34
CA GLY A 149 0.03 2.14 7.57
C GLY A 149 -0.24 0.77 8.19
N VAL A 150 0.57 0.39 9.20
CA VAL A 150 0.54 -0.95 9.83
C VAL A 150 0.65 -0.92 11.35
N LYS A 151 0.83 0.26 11.97
CA LYS A 151 1.15 0.37 13.40
C LYS A 151 -0.05 0.24 14.35
N ALA A 152 -1.28 0.33 13.85
CA ALA A 152 -2.47 0.28 14.70
C ALA A 152 -2.54 -1.00 15.56
N HIS A 153 -2.12 -2.16 15.01
CA HIS A 153 -2.17 -3.43 15.76
C HIS A 153 -1.05 -3.57 16.78
N THR A 154 -0.01 -2.78 16.73
CA THR A 154 1.12 -2.85 17.69
C THR A 154 1.02 -1.77 18.76
N GLU A 155 0.46 -0.63 18.43
CA GLU A 155 0.35 0.53 19.33
C GLU A 155 -0.84 0.42 20.31
N GLY A 156 -1.90 -0.29 19.95
CA GLY A 156 -3.03 -0.59 20.84
C GLY A 156 -3.86 0.63 21.26
N LEU A 157 -3.80 1.74 20.50
CA LEU A 157 -4.62 2.92 20.75
C LEU A 157 -6.04 2.69 20.24
N SER A 158 -7.05 3.10 21.01
CA SER A 158 -8.46 2.97 20.62
C SER A 158 -8.90 3.96 19.56
N ASN A 159 -8.13 5.03 19.36
CA ASN A 159 -8.41 6.13 18.43
C ASN A 159 -7.45 6.15 17.23
N PHE A 160 -6.60 5.13 17.03
CA PHE A 160 -5.71 5.03 15.88
C PHE A 160 -5.95 3.74 15.10
N HIS A 161 -6.19 3.88 13.80
CA HIS A 161 -6.57 2.80 12.91
C HIS A 161 -5.73 2.79 11.63
N ASN A 162 -5.66 1.63 10.97
CA ASN A 162 -5.08 1.52 9.64
C ASN A 162 -6.12 1.04 8.64
N ALA A 163 -6.05 1.57 7.42
CA ALA A 163 -6.76 1.06 6.25
C ALA A 163 -5.73 0.67 5.19
N PHE A 164 -5.74 -0.61 4.80
CA PHE A 164 -4.80 -1.13 3.80
C PHE A 164 -5.56 -2.02 2.81
N ALA A 165 -5.50 -1.66 1.53
CA ALA A 165 -6.11 -2.45 0.48
C ALA A 165 -5.23 -3.66 0.10
N SER A 166 -5.84 -4.67 -0.55
CA SER A 166 -5.13 -5.81 -1.17
C SER A 166 -4.35 -5.36 -2.41
N ILE A 167 -3.30 -4.55 -2.21
CA ILE A 167 -2.58 -3.85 -3.28
C ILE A 167 -1.94 -4.80 -4.30
N TYR A 168 -1.65 -6.05 -3.93
CA TYR A 168 -1.14 -7.07 -4.83
C TYR A 168 -2.11 -7.35 -6.00
N GLU A 169 -3.41 -7.21 -5.82
CA GLU A 169 -4.41 -7.37 -6.88
C GLU A 169 -4.24 -6.28 -7.94
N GLY A 170 -4.06 -5.02 -7.52
CA GLY A 170 -3.74 -3.93 -8.43
C GLY A 170 -2.39 -4.11 -9.14
N ARG A 171 -1.39 -4.67 -8.44
CA ARG A 171 -0.09 -5.00 -9.04
C ARG A 171 -0.22 -6.10 -10.09
N TYR A 172 -1.05 -7.12 -9.86
CA TYR A 172 -1.36 -8.15 -10.84
C TYR A 172 -1.99 -7.55 -12.10
N LEU A 173 -3.02 -6.71 -11.94
CA LEU A 173 -3.68 -6.03 -13.07
C LEU A 173 -2.70 -5.16 -13.85
N ALA A 174 -1.84 -4.41 -13.17
CA ALA A 174 -0.80 -3.61 -13.82
C ALA A 174 0.18 -4.48 -14.62
N GLY A 175 0.56 -5.65 -14.10
CA GLY A 175 1.39 -6.63 -14.81
C GLY A 175 0.71 -7.18 -16.05
N VAL A 176 -0.57 -7.51 -15.98
CA VAL A 176 -1.37 -7.96 -17.15
C VAL A 176 -1.42 -6.86 -18.21
N ALA A 177 -1.74 -5.63 -17.83
CA ALA A 177 -1.78 -4.49 -18.75
C ALA A 177 -0.44 -4.24 -19.44
N ALA A 178 0.67 -4.32 -18.70
CA ALA A 178 2.02 -4.20 -19.26
C ALA A 178 2.33 -5.32 -20.25
N GLY A 179 1.98 -6.57 -19.93
CA GLY A 179 2.14 -7.71 -20.83
C GLY A 179 1.33 -7.58 -22.13
N LEU A 180 0.08 -7.14 -22.03
CA LEU A 180 -0.76 -6.87 -23.21
C LEU A 180 -0.16 -5.77 -24.08
N LYS A 181 0.39 -4.72 -23.47
CA LYS A 181 1.05 -3.64 -24.22
C LYS A 181 2.31 -4.10 -24.93
N LEU A 182 3.12 -4.95 -24.29
CA LEU A 182 4.28 -5.57 -24.95
C LEU A 182 3.87 -6.42 -26.16
N ASN A 183 2.81 -7.22 -26.03
CA ASN A 183 2.30 -8.01 -27.15
C ASN A 183 1.83 -7.13 -28.30
N GLU A 184 1.08 -6.07 -28.02
CA GLU A 184 0.66 -5.07 -29.02
C GLU A 184 1.86 -4.48 -29.77
N MET A 185 2.93 -4.09 -29.03
CA MET A 185 4.13 -3.54 -29.62
C MET A 185 4.86 -4.54 -30.55
N ILE A 186 4.87 -5.83 -30.17
CA ILE A 186 5.44 -6.91 -31.01
C ILE A 186 4.60 -7.11 -32.27
N GLU A 187 3.26 -7.18 -32.14
CA GLU A 187 2.33 -7.38 -33.25
C GLU A 187 2.39 -6.22 -34.25
N ASN A 188 2.56 -5.00 -33.76
CA ASN A 188 2.73 -3.80 -34.61
C ASN A 188 4.12 -3.70 -35.26
N GLY A 189 5.08 -4.52 -34.83
CA GLY A 189 6.47 -4.47 -35.32
C GLY A 189 7.30 -3.33 -34.71
N ASP A 190 6.85 -2.74 -33.62
CA ASP A 190 7.58 -1.69 -32.90
C ASP A 190 8.82 -2.25 -32.21
N ILE A 191 8.74 -3.50 -31.74
CA ILE A 191 9.83 -4.26 -31.13
C ILE A 191 9.74 -5.74 -31.56
N THR A 192 10.83 -6.47 -31.43
CA THR A 192 10.85 -7.94 -31.56
C THR A 192 10.59 -8.61 -30.21
N ALA A 193 10.25 -9.90 -30.21
CA ALA A 193 10.06 -10.67 -28.99
C ALA A 193 11.34 -10.72 -28.12
N GLU A 194 12.52 -10.76 -28.77
CA GLU A 194 13.82 -10.76 -28.10
C GLU A 194 14.15 -9.41 -27.44
N GLU A 195 13.58 -8.32 -27.98
CA GLU A 195 13.75 -6.96 -27.45
C GLU A 195 12.73 -6.63 -26.34
N ALA A 196 11.72 -7.46 -26.17
CA ALA A 196 10.67 -7.24 -25.15
C ALA A 196 11.27 -7.27 -23.75
N LYS A 197 11.34 -6.11 -23.12
CA LYS A 197 11.89 -5.92 -21.76
C LYS A 197 10.99 -4.99 -20.99
N MET A 198 10.83 -5.30 -19.70
CA MET A 198 10.07 -4.47 -18.77
C MET A 198 10.95 -4.15 -17.56
N GLY A 199 11.03 -2.87 -17.19
CA GLY A 199 11.62 -2.43 -15.94
C GLY A 199 10.53 -2.29 -14.87
N TYR A 200 10.85 -2.66 -13.64
CA TYR A 200 9.98 -2.45 -12.49
C TYR A 200 10.75 -1.70 -11.40
N VAL A 201 10.18 -0.59 -10.93
CA VAL A 201 10.69 0.16 -9.78
C VAL A 201 9.75 -0.11 -8.61
N GLY A 202 10.27 -0.79 -7.59
CA GLY A 202 9.57 -1.04 -6.34
C GLY A 202 9.87 0.07 -5.32
N ALA A 203 8.92 0.34 -4.44
CA ALA A 203 9.09 1.20 -3.28
C ALA A 203 9.46 0.39 -2.05
#